data_63e2aa6f3118aac82139ca975dd5c396
#
_entry.id   63e2aa6f3118aac82139ca975dd5c396
#
_cell.length_a   1.000
_cell.length_b   1.000
_cell.length_c   1.000
_cell.angle_alpha   90.00
_cell.angle_beta   90.00
_cell.angle_gamma   90.00
#
_symmetry.space_group_name_H-M   'P 1'
#
loop_
_entity.id
_entity.type
_entity.pdbx_description
1 polymer ?
#
loop_
_entity_poly.entity_id
_entity_poly.type
_entity_poly.pdbx_seq_one_letter_code
_entity_poly.pdbx_strand_id
1 'polypeptide(L)'
;MPALTEFLGKPIRDPNGEAVAALHDLVVRLPQTETPANPMDIYPPVVGLVARVKGPRGSRDIFIPLDEVSSLTPEGAELSTQQMNLRRFQRRDGEMVLREGLFDRQVVDLEGRRVVRINDLDLSRRDETWRLVAVDIGPSALLRRMGWARVGQAVTAAFGRDFARKAPMIDWSQVAPVANDEDGALRLRVPRAKIEVMRPAELARLLEQLTPQQGAKLLDDLDEAQAADTLEELEDEQQGQILRAMDPERAADLLEEMEPDEATDALQSITAEEAQELLKRMDREEASEVQELLGWPEDSAGGIMTTDYISVPDWATVEEV
;
A
#
# COMPACT_ATOMS: atom_id res chain seq x y z
N MET A 1 -11.25 -17.87 11.84
CA MET A 1 -11.67 -17.25 10.58
C MET A 1 -11.07 -18.10 9.48
N PRO A 2 -11.81 -18.48 8.43
CA PRO A 2 -11.23 -19.19 7.31
C PRO A 2 -10.36 -18.25 6.46
N ALA A 3 -9.25 -18.79 5.99
CA ALA A 3 -8.37 -18.10 5.06
C ALA A 3 -8.89 -18.21 3.62
N LEU A 4 -8.58 -17.25 2.74
CA LEU A 4 -8.98 -17.27 1.33
C LEU A 4 -8.54 -18.57 0.64
N THR A 5 -7.32 -19.03 0.93
CA THR A 5 -6.78 -20.28 0.39
C THR A 5 -7.63 -21.50 0.71
N GLU A 6 -8.46 -21.47 1.76
CA GLU A 6 -9.38 -22.57 2.09
C GLU A 6 -10.58 -22.66 1.15
N PHE A 7 -10.97 -21.53 0.54
CA PHE A 7 -12.04 -21.45 -0.44
C PHE A 7 -11.57 -21.79 -1.87
N LEU A 8 -10.32 -21.47 -2.20
CA LEU A 8 -9.80 -21.60 -3.56
C LEU A 8 -9.76 -23.06 -4.03
N GLY A 9 -10.14 -23.29 -5.28
CA GLY A 9 -10.15 -24.61 -5.90
C GLY A 9 -11.34 -25.49 -5.49
N LYS A 10 -12.20 -25.01 -4.58
CA LYS A 10 -13.38 -25.77 -4.12
C LYS A 10 -14.48 -25.82 -5.17
N PRO A 11 -15.32 -26.88 -5.16
CA PRO A 11 -16.39 -27.01 -6.13
C PRO A 11 -17.48 -25.95 -5.92
N ILE A 12 -17.97 -25.43 -7.04
CA ILE A 12 -19.23 -24.68 -7.09
C ILE A 12 -20.28 -25.65 -7.65
N ARG A 13 -21.36 -25.85 -6.89
CA ARG A 13 -22.41 -26.79 -7.19
C ARG A 13 -23.68 -26.07 -7.63
N ASP A 14 -24.38 -26.66 -8.54
CA ASP A 14 -25.73 -26.23 -8.90
C ASP A 14 -26.76 -26.66 -7.83
N PRO A 15 -28.04 -26.24 -7.94
CA PRO A 15 -29.09 -26.66 -7.00
C PRO A 15 -29.36 -28.18 -6.96
N ASN A 16 -28.87 -28.94 -7.95
CA ASN A 16 -28.97 -30.40 -7.97
C ASN A 16 -27.77 -31.07 -7.27
N GLY A 17 -26.79 -30.30 -6.81
CA GLY A 17 -25.56 -30.79 -6.17
C GLY A 17 -24.44 -31.18 -7.15
N GLU A 18 -24.65 -30.97 -8.47
CA GLU A 18 -23.59 -31.23 -9.46
C GLU A 18 -22.53 -30.14 -9.46
N ALA A 19 -21.24 -30.55 -9.53
CA ALA A 19 -20.13 -29.62 -9.58
C ALA A 19 -20.01 -29.02 -10.98
N VAL A 20 -20.36 -27.75 -11.13
CA VAL A 20 -20.41 -27.03 -12.42
C VAL A 20 -19.18 -26.17 -12.69
N ALA A 21 -18.47 -25.78 -11.65
CA ALA A 21 -17.26 -24.96 -11.73
C ALA A 21 -16.36 -25.18 -10.51
N ALA A 22 -15.16 -24.58 -10.52
CA ALA A 22 -14.30 -24.46 -9.35
C ALA A 22 -14.15 -22.99 -8.94
N LEU A 23 -14.17 -22.71 -7.65
CA LEU A 23 -13.93 -21.37 -7.11
C LEU A 23 -12.49 -20.97 -7.41
N HIS A 24 -12.30 -19.92 -8.20
CA HIS A 24 -10.97 -19.43 -8.57
C HIS A 24 -10.54 -18.27 -7.73
N ASP A 25 -11.46 -17.36 -7.43
CA ASP A 25 -11.21 -16.18 -6.60
C ASP A 25 -12.52 -15.62 -6.01
N LEU A 26 -12.38 -14.66 -5.09
CA LEU A 26 -13.49 -13.88 -4.54
C LEU A 26 -13.33 -12.41 -4.95
N VAL A 27 -14.47 -11.78 -5.21
CA VAL A 27 -14.51 -10.34 -5.53
C VAL A 27 -15.11 -9.60 -4.35
N VAL A 28 -14.41 -8.56 -3.88
CA VAL A 28 -14.90 -7.66 -2.85
C VAL A 28 -15.15 -6.29 -3.43
N ARG A 29 -15.99 -5.50 -2.76
CA ARG A 29 -16.20 -4.09 -3.06
C ARG A 29 -15.47 -3.23 -2.05
N LEU A 30 -14.54 -2.39 -2.53
CA LEU A 30 -13.83 -1.46 -1.68
C LEU A 30 -14.74 -0.31 -1.23
N PRO A 31 -14.55 0.22 -0.01
CA PRO A 31 -15.22 1.45 0.42
C PRO A 31 -14.95 2.59 -0.57
N GLN A 32 -15.99 3.36 -0.90
CA GLN A 32 -15.85 4.53 -1.78
C GLN A 32 -15.46 5.80 -1.01
N THR A 33 -15.57 5.77 0.33
CA THR A 33 -15.25 6.87 1.23
C THR A 33 -14.24 6.43 2.26
N GLU A 34 -13.32 7.31 2.61
CA GLU A 34 -12.26 7.06 3.61
C GLU A 34 -12.83 6.87 5.02
N THR A 35 -13.91 7.55 5.33
CA THR A 35 -14.64 7.44 6.60
C THR A 35 -16.08 6.97 6.35
N PRO A 36 -16.32 5.65 6.30
CA PRO A 36 -17.68 5.16 6.13
C PRO A 36 -18.53 5.48 7.36
N ALA A 37 -19.79 5.83 7.12
CA ALA A 37 -20.76 6.15 8.17
C ALA A 37 -21.00 4.96 9.13
N ASN A 38 -20.83 3.73 8.63
CA ASN A 38 -20.90 2.52 9.43
C ASN A 38 -19.49 1.93 9.59
N PRO A 39 -18.98 1.71 10.83
CA PRO A 39 -17.66 1.11 11.06
C PRO A 39 -17.44 -0.25 10.38
N MET A 40 -18.53 -0.99 10.10
CA MET A 40 -18.43 -2.28 9.40
C MET A 40 -18.09 -2.13 7.92
N ASP A 41 -18.33 -0.98 7.31
CA ASP A 41 -18.08 -0.76 5.89
C ASP A 41 -16.58 -0.52 5.58
N ILE A 42 -15.73 -0.39 6.62
CA ILE A 42 -14.27 -0.47 6.49
C ILE A 42 -13.85 -1.85 5.95
N TYR A 43 -14.60 -2.91 6.33
CA TYR A 43 -14.31 -4.29 5.92
C TYR A 43 -15.02 -4.61 4.59
N PRO A 44 -14.27 -4.74 3.48
CA PRO A 44 -14.86 -4.93 2.16
C PRO A 44 -15.77 -6.17 2.11
N PRO A 45 -17.04 -6.03 1.73
CA PRO A 45 -17.93 -7.18 1.56
C PRO A 45 -17.58 -7.95 0.28
N VAL A 46 -17.69 -9.28 0.34
CA VAL A 46 -17.67 -10.14 -0.84
C VAL A 46 -18.95 -9.87 -1.63
N VAL A 47 -18.80 -9.55 -2.91
CA VAL A 47 -19.92 -9.24 -3.83
C VAL A 47 -20.10 -10.28 -4.90
N GLY A 48 -19.16 -11.21 -5.06
CA GLY A 48 -19.26 -12.29 -6.02
C GLY A 48 -18.06 -13.21 -6.04
N LEU A 49 -18.17 -14.23 -6.86
CA LEU A 49 -17.17 -15.27 -7.06
C LEU A 49 -16.61 -15.19 -8.47
N VAL A 50 -15.31 -15.44 -8.62
CA VAL A 50 -14.70 -15.79 -9.91
C VAL A 50 -14.69 -17.31 -9.99
N ALA A 51 -15.45 -17.85 -10.90
CA ALA A 51 -15.58 -19.28 -11.10
C ALA A 51 -14.83 -19.73 -12.37
N ARG A 52 -14.03 -20.77 -12.26
CA ARG A 52 -13.32 -21.38 -13.40
C ARG A 52 -14.12 -22.53 -13.97
N VAL A 53 -14.60 -22.34 -15.19
CA VAL A 53 -15.37 -23.35 -15.93
C VAL A 53 -14.47 -24.01 -16.96
N LYS A 54 -14.46 -25.35 -16.98
CA LYS A 54 -13.78 -26.14 -18.02
C LYS A 54 -14.65 -26.22 -19.26
N GLY A 55 -14.12 -25.87 -20.42
CA GLY A 55 -14.78 -25.97 -21.69
C GLY A 55 -13.96 -26.70 -22.75
N PRO A 56 -14.52 -27.04 -23.92
CA PRO A 56 -13.81 -27.75 -25.00
C PRO A 56 -12.58 -27.03 -25.56
N ARG A 57 -12.50 -25.70 -25.38
CA ARG A 57 -11.43 -24.84 -25.87
C ARG A 57 -10.51 -24.35 -24.74
N GLY A 58 -10.55 -24.98 -23.55
CA GLY A 58 -9.80 -24.59 -22.36
C GLY A 58 -10.68 -24.08 -21.22
N SER A 59 -10.03 -23.61 -20.15
CA SER A 59 -10.74 -23.03 -19.00
C SER A 59 -10.99 -21.53 -19.22
N ARG A 60 -12.10 -21.04 -18.69
CA ARG A 60 -12.42 -19.61 -18.66
C ARG A 60 -12.93 -19.22 -17.30
N ASP A 61 -12.67 -17.99 -16.92
CA ASP A 61 -13.13 -17.41 -15.67
C ASP A 61 -14.40 -16.59 -15.94
N ILE A 62 -15.43 -16.83 -15.14
CA ILE A 62 -16.74 -16.16 -15.19
C ILE A 62 -17.03 -15.55 -13.84
N PHE A 63 -17.85 -14.51 -13.82
CA PHE A 63 -18.32 -13.87 -12.58
C PHE A 63 -19.69 -14.43 -12.19
N ILE A 64 -19.83 -14.80 -10.92
CA ILE A 64 -21.09 -15.21 -10.31
C ILE A 64 -21.38 -14.20 -9.18
N PRO A 65 -22.44 -13.40 -9.30
CA PRO A 65 -22.85 -12.48 -8.23
C PRO A 65 -23.23 -13.24 -6.96
N LEU A 66 -23.01 -12.64 -5.80
CA LEU A 66 -23.27 -13.32 -4.52
C LEU A 66 -24.77 -13.59 -4.28
N ASP A 67 -25.67 -12.82 -4.89
CA ASP A 67 -27.12 -13.04 -4.86
C ASP A 67 -27.58 -14.29 -5.62
N GLU A 68 -26.76 -14.81 -6.52
CA GLU A 68 -26.95 -16.11 -7.18
C GLU A 68 -26.38 -17.29 -6.38
N VAL A 69 -25.78 -17.02 -5.20
CA VAL A 69 -25.16 -18.04 -4.33
C VAL A 69 -25.99 -18.23 -3.07
N SER A 70 -26.54 -19.45 -2.91
CA SER A 70 -27.32 -19.81 -1.72
C SER A 70 -26.46 -20.10 -0.49
N SER A 71 -25.25 -20.62 -0.71
CA SER A 71 -24.27 -20.92 0.36
C SER A 71 -22.85 -20.75 -0.12
N LEU A 72 -22.02 -20.11 0.69
CA LEU A 72 -20.57 -20.00 0.50
C LEU A 72 -19.86 -20.42 1.79
N THR A 73 -19.06 -21.48 1.69
CA THR A 73 -18.29 -22.04 2.81
C THR A 73 -16.87 -22.41 2.34
N PRO A 74 -15.93 -22.68 3.26
CA PRO A 74 -14.61 -23.19 2.88
C PRO A 74 -14.62 -24.52 2.13
N GLU A 75 -15.71 -25.27 2.19
CA GLU A 75 -15.90 -26.54 1.48
C GLU A 75 -16.38 -26.34 0.03
N GLY A 76 -16.90 -25.16 -0.30
CA GLY A 76 -17.39 -24.82 -1.63
C GLY A 76 -18.54 -23.82 -1.64
N ALA A 77 -19.13 -23.63 -2.79
CA ALA A 77 -20.30 -22.77 -2.98
C ALA A 77 -21.47 -23.55 -3.60
N GLU A 78 -22.69 -23.17 -3.24
CA GLU A 78 -23.93 -23.68 -3.82
C GLU A 78 -24.66 -22.53 -4.49
N LEU A 79 -25.11 -22.75 -5.73
CA LEU A 79 -25.86 -21.75 -6.48
C LEU A 79 -27.36 -21.84 -6.15
N SER A 80 -28.04 -20.71 -6.19
CA SER A 80 -29.49 -20.62 -6.09
C SER A 80 -30.18 -20.88 -7.42
N THR A 81 -29.47 -20.86 -8.54
CA THR A 81 -30.00 -21.00 -9.89
C THR A 81 -29.21 -22.01 -10.73
N GLN A 82 -29.87 -22.67 -11.69
CA GLN A 82 -29.20 -23.52 -12.67
C GLN A 82 -28.63 -22.73 -13.86
N GLN A 83 -29.08 -21.50 -14.05
CA GLN A 83 -28.62 -20.64 -15.16
C GLN A 83 -27.45 -19.80 -14.75
N MET A 84 -26.25 -20.17 -15.16
CA MET A 84 -25.04 -19.34 -14.99
C MET A 84 -24.85 -18.39 -16.17
N ASN A 85 -24.55 -17.14 -15.87
CA ASN A 85 -24.11 -16.20 -16.86
C ASN A 85 -22.66 -16.52 -17.26
N LEU A 86 -22.47 -17.10 -18.45
CA LEU A 86 -21.16 -17.51 -18.94
C LEU A 86 -20.35 -16.37 -19.57
N ARG A 87 -20.71 -15.11 -19.36
CA ARG A 87 -19.89 -13.98 -19.82
C ARG A 87 -18.56 -13.97 -19.09
N ARG A 88 -17.51 -13.59 -19.83
CA ARG A 88 -16.17 -13.47 -19.27
C ARG A 88 -16.16 -12.45 -18.15
N PHE A 89 -15.45 -12.74 -17.06
CA PHE A 89 -15.27 -11.81 -15.96
C PHE A 89 -14.65 -10.49 -16.47
N GLN A 90 -15.23 -9.37 -16.06
CA GLN A 90 -14.68 -8.03 -16.22
C GLN A 90 -14.84 -7.31 -14.87
N ARG A 91 -13.73 -6.83 -14.35
CA ARG A 91 -13.71 -6.05 -13.10
C ARG A 91 -14.47 -4.74 -13.30
N ARG A 92 -15.30 -4.38 -12.34
CA ARG A 92 -16.02 -3.09 -12.29
C ARG A 92 -15.28 -2.12 -11.37
N ASP A 93 -15.56 -0.82 -11.54
CA ASP A 93 -15.01 0.21 -10.67
C ASP A 93 -15.36 -0.05 -9.20
N GLY A 94 -14.36 0.10 -8.31
CA GLY A 94 -14.49 -0.20 -6.90
C GLY A 94 -14.51 -1.69 -6.53
N GLU A 95 -14.41 -2.61 -7.49
CA GLU A 95 -14.27 -4.04 -7.23
C GLU A 95 -12.79 -4.45 -7.22
N MET A 96 -12.44 -5.35 -6.31
CA MET A 96 -11.12 -5.96 -6.20
C MET A 96 -11.25 -7.48 -6.18
N VAL A 97 -10.42 -8.15 -6.96
CA VAL A 97 -10.26 -9.61 -6.95
C VAL A 97 -9.20 -9.94 -5.89
N LEU A 98 -9.55 -10.72 -4.87
CA LEU A 98 -8.73 -10.86 -3.68
C LEU A 98 -7.37 -11.51 -3.93
N ARG A 99 -7.37 -12.68 -4.58
CA ARG A 99 -6.13 -13.40 -4.85
C ARG A 99 -5.23 -12.64 -5.81
N GLU A 100 -5.78 -12.23 -6.96
CA GLU A 100 -5.01 -11.57 -8.02
C GLU A 100 -4.54 -10.18 -7.59
N GLY A 101 -5.38 -9.47 -6.83
CA GLY A 101 -5.13 -8.09 -6.42
C GLY A 101 -4.28 -7.94 -5.18
N LEU A 102 -4.25 -8.93 -4.27
CA LEU A 102 -3.63 -8.79 -2.95
C LEU A 102 -2.53 -9.82 -2.63
N PHE A 103 -2.58 -11.05 -3.16
CA PHE A 103 -1.53 -12.01 -2.86
C PHE A 103 -0.17 -11.54 -3.40
N ASP A 104 0.85 -11.75 -2.59
CA ASP A 104 2.24 -11.34 -2.85
C ASP A 104 2.43 -9.81 -2.95
N ARG A 105 1.37 -9.02 -2.77
CA ARG A 105 1.49 -7.56 -2.76
C ARG A 105 2.06 -7.09 -1.44
N GLN A 106 2.77 -5.99 -1.52
CA GLN A 106 3.19 -5.23 -0.35
C GLN A 106 2.04 -4.32 0.09
N VAL A 107 1.88 -4.20 1.39
CA VAL A 107 0.93 -3.28 2.03
C VAL A 107 1.61 -2.62 3.22
N VAL A 108 1.16 -1.43 3.56
CA VAL A 108 1.62 -0.73 4.76
C VAL A 108 0.79 -1.18 5.97
N ASP A 109 1.47 -1.69 6.98
CA ASP A 109 0.93 -1.92 8.32
C ASP A 109 1.01 -0.59 9.07
N LEU A 110 -0.12 0.12 9.15
CA LEU A 110 -0.19 1.47 9.74
C LEU A 110 0.05 1.49 11.24
N GLU A 111 -0.25 0.40 11.95
CA GLU A 111 0.01 0.29 13.38
C GLU A 111 1.46 -0.12 13.63
N GLY A 112 1.95 -1.11 12.89
CA GLY A 112 3.34 -1.57 12.96
C GLY A 112 4.33 -0.68 12.22
N ARG A 113 3.86 0.32 11.47
CA ARG A 113 4.66 1.29 10.69
C ARG A 113 5.73 0.61 9.87
N ARG A 114 5.32 -0.33 9.05
CA ARG A 114 6.20 -1.16 8.22
C ARG A 114 5.50 -1.66 6.97
N VAL A 115 6.28 -1.91 5.94
CA VAL A 115 5.79 -2.57 4.73
C VAL A 115 5.86 -4.08 4.91
N VAL A 116 4.76 -4.77 4.61
CA VAL A 116 4.63 -6.22 4.75
C VAL A 116 4.07 -6.84 3.49
N ARG A 117 4.40 -8.12 3.25
CA ARG A 117 3.85 -8.87 2.12
C ARG A 117 2.67 -9.72 2.57
N ILE A 118 1.58 -9.65 1.84
CA ILE A 118 0.39 -10.46 2.07
C ILE A 118 0.65 -11.90 1.61
N ASN A 119 0.52 -12.84 2.54
CA ASN A 119 0.63 -14.26 2.25
C ASN A 119 -0.73 -14.95 2.12
N ASP A 120 -1.73 -14.52 2.90
CA ASP A 120 -3.12 -14.98 2.82
C ASP A 120 -4.08 -13.89 3.33
N LEU A 121 -5.37 -14.11 3.19
CA LEU A 121 -6.43 -13.18 3.57
C LEU A 121 -7.45 -13.90 4.42
N ASP A 122 -7.84 -13.30 5.54
CA ASP A 122 -8.87 -13.86 6.42
C ASP A 122 -10.23 -13.24 6.16
N LEU A 123 -11.21 -14.12 6.06
CA LEU A 123 -12.61 -13.79 5.82
C LEU A 123 -13.44 -14.08 7.06
N SER A 124 -14.40 -13.23 7.34
CA SER A 124 -15.39 -13.45 8.41
C SER A 124 -16.80 -13.21 7.88
N ARG A 125 -17.73 -14.06 8.29
CA ARG A 125 -19.15 -13.86 8.00
C ARG A 125 -19.74 -12.96 9.08
N ARG A 126 -20.25 -11.80 8.67
CA ARG A 126 -20.93 -10.83 9.51
C ARG A 126 -22.20 -10.35 8.81
N ASP A 127 -23.31 -10.27 9.53
CA ASP A 127 -24.59 -9.83 8.99
C ASP A 127 -24.96 -10.54 7.67
N GLU A 128 -24.85 -11.88 7.66
CA GLU A 128 -25.10 -12.75 6.50
C GLU A 128 -24.10 -12.58 5.34
N THR A 129 -23.17 -11.63 5.38
CA THR A 129 -22.22 -11.34 4.31
C THR A 129 -20.80 -11.71 4.72
N TRP A 130 -20.04 -12.33 3.81
CA TRP A 130 -18.60 -12.51 3.96
C TRP A 130 -17.88 -11.20 3.76
N ARG A 131 -16.94 -10.88 4.65
CA ARG A 131 -16.10 -9.67 4.57
C ARG A 131 -14.64 -10.03 4.73
N LEU A 132 -13.78 -9.29 4.03
CA LEU A 132 -12.34 -9.31 4.27
C LEU A 132 -12.05 -8.58 5.58
N VAL A 133 -11.45 -9.28 6.55
CA VAL A 133 -11.27 -8.73 7.91
C VAL A 133 -9.81 -8.60 8.32
N ALA A 134 -8.91 -9.40 7.75
CA ALA A 134 -7.50 -9.32 8.09
C ALA A 134 -6.61 -9.86 6.97
N VAL A 135 -5.33 -9.51 7.03
CA VAL A 135 -4.27 -10.07 6.21
C VAL A 135 -3.33 -10.93 7.04
N ASP A 136 -2.97 -12.09 6.54
CA ASP A 136 -1.98 -12.99 7.14
C ASP A 136 -0.63 -12.77 6.46
N ILE A 137 0.34 -12.29 7.22
CA ILE A 137 1.72 -12.06 6.76
C ILE A 137 2.68 -13.14 7.24
N GLY A 138 2.16 -14.17 7.90
CA GLY A 138 2.95 -15.24 8.49
C GLY A 138 3.47 -16.26 7.47
N PRO A 139 4.62 -16.90 7.75
CA PRO A 139 5.20 -17.91 6.86
C PRO A 139 4.33 -19.18 6.75
N SER A 140 3.47 -19.43 7.72
CA SER A 140 2.51 -20.56 7.69
C SER A 140 1.47 -20.40 6.60
N ALA A 141 1.04 -19.17 6.29
CA ALA A 141 0.15 -18.87 5.18
C ALA A 141 0.79 -19.19 3.82
N LEU A 142 2.06 -18.84 3.66
CA LEU A 142 2.81 -19.16 2.45
C LEU A 142 2.93 -20.69 2.24
N LEU A 143 3.19 -21.46 3.31
CA LEU A 143 3.26 -22.93 3.24
C LEU A 143 1.89 -23.54 2.89
N ARG A 144 0.78 -23.02 3.43
CA ARG A 144 -0.58 -23.44 3.04
C ARG A 144 -0.81 -23.24 1.55
N ARG A 145 -0.42 -22.07 1.03
CA ARG A 145 -0.60 -21.71 -0.38
C ARG A 145 0.22 -22.58 -1.34
N MET A 146 1.41 -22.99 -0.95
CA MET A 146 2.26 -23.92 -1.72
C MET A 146 1.78 -25.39 -1.68
N GLY A 147 0.66 -25.69 -1.02
CA GLY A 147 0.16 -27.05 -0.86
C GLY A 147 0.91 -27.90 0.17
N TRP A 148 1.82 -27.30 0.92
CA TRP A 148 2.64 -27.94 1.94
C TRP A 148 2.01 -27.87 3.34
N ALA A 149 0.69 -27.86 3.41
CA ALA A 149 -0.05 -27.80 4.67
C ALA A 149 0.35 -28.92 5.66
N ARG A 150 0.69 -30.11 5.16
CA ARG A 150 1.18 -31.23 5.98
C ARG A 150 2.58 -30.95 6.54
N VAL A 151 3.46 -30.27 5.80
CA VAL A 151 4.79 -29.86 6.27
C VAL A 151 4.64 -28.73 7.29
N GLY A 152 3.74 -27.78 7.07
CA GLY A 152 3.40 -26.76 8.05
C GLY A 152 2.90 -27.34 9.37
N GLN A 153 2.08 -28.39 9.35
CA GLN A 153 1.63 -29.10 10.55
C GLN A 153 2.79 -29.83 11.26
N ALA A 154 3.74 -30.42 10.51
CA ALA A 154 4.93 -31.05 11.09
C ALA A 154 5.88 -30.02 11.71
N VAL A 155 6.06 -28.86 11.08
CA VAL A 155 6.85 -27.74 11.62
C VAL A 155 6.19 -27.16 12.88
N THR A 156 4.87 -27.00 12.90
CA THR A 156 4.13 -26.55 14.10
C THR A 156 4.16 -27.58 15.24
N ALA A 157 4.21 -28.88 14.90
CA ALA A 157 4.37 -29.95 15.90
C ALA A 157 5.79 -29.99 16.48
N ALA A 158 6.81 -29.64 15.68
CA ALA A 158 8.21 -29.63 16.10
C ALA A 158 8.61 -28.37 16.89
N PHE A 159 8.05 -27.20 16.55
CA PHE A 159 8.39 -25.91 17.16
C PHE A 159 7.35 -25.37 18.15
N GLY A 160 6.34 -26.16 18.49
CA GLY A 160 5.32 -25.85 19.48
C GLY A 160 4.11 -25.09 18.90
N ARG A 161 2.96 -25.27 19.56
CA ARG A 161 1.67 -24.66 19.18
C ARG A 161 1.68 -23.13 19.18
N ASP A 162 2.64 -22.50 19.85
CA ASP A 162 2.77 -21.05 19.91
C ASP A 162 3.27 -20.43 18.61
N PHE A 163 4.03 -21.16 17.81
CA PHE A 163 4.50 -20.70 16.50
C PHE A 163 3.35 -20.58 15.47
N ALA A 164 2.37 -21.48 15.56
CA ALA A 164 1.19 -21.44 14.68
C ALA A 164 0.11 -20.44 15.18
N ARG A 165 0.08 -20.15 16.47
CA ARG A 165 -0.92 -19.26 17.10
C ARG A 165 -0.58 -17.77 16.98
N LYS A 166 0.66 -17.45 16.69
CA LYS A 166 1.15 -16.08 16.48
C LYS A 166 1.58 -15.84 15.03
N ALA A 167 0.82 -16.34 14.04
CA ALA A 167 0.92 -15.74 12.72
C ALA A 167 0.54 -14.26 12.88
N PRO A 168 1.44 -13.32 12.57
CA PRO A 168 1.10 -11.91 12.67
C PRO A 168 0.00 -11.62 11.65
N MET A 169 -1.19 -11.45 12.17
CA MET A 169 -2.37 -11.03 11.41
C MET A 169 -2.55 -9.54 11.64
N ILE A 170 -2.78 -8.82 10.56
CA ILE A 170 -3.05 -7.39 10.61
C ILE A 170 -4.52 -7.20 10.27
N ASP A 171 -5.25 -6.49 11.12
CA ASP A 171 -6.65 -6.13 10.87
C ASP A 171 -6.74 -5.29 9.59
N TRP A 172 -7.74 -5.56 8.75
CA TRP A 172 -7.91 -4.84 7.48
C TRP A 172 -8.00 -3.32 7.66
N SER A 173 -8.58 -2.86 8.78
CA SER A 173 -8.66 -1.43 9.11
C SER A 173 -7.31 -0.74 9.33
N GLN A 174 -6.25 -1.54 9.54
CA GLN A 174 -4.88 -1.09 9.77
C GLN A 174 -3.99 -1.28 8.52
N VAL A 175 -4.56 -1.81 7.46
CA VAL A 175 -3.87 -2.08 6.19
C VAL A 175 -4.16 -0.97 5.20
N ALA A 176 -3.10 -0.35 4.68
CA ALA A 176 -3.20 0.48 3.50
C ALA A 176 -2.76 -0.34 2.27
N PRO A 177 -3.69 -0.74 1.41
CA PRO A 177 -3.32 -1.44 0.20
C PRO A 177 -2.60 -0.48 -0.75
N VAL A 178 -1.45 -0.91 -1.21
CA VAL A 178 -0.74 -0.27 -2.31
C VAL A 178 -1.41 -0.75 -3.60
N ALA A 179 -2.35 0.03 -4.13
CA ALA A 179 -3.07 -0.31 -5.35
C ALA A 179 -2.24 0.00 -6.59
N ASN A 180 -2.28 -0.87 -7.59
CA ASN A 180 -1.76 -0.55 -8.93
C ASN A 180 -2.87 0.15 -9.72
N ASP A 181 -2.57 1.30 -10.32
CA ASP A 181 -3.36 1.84 -11.42
C ASP A 181 -3.21 0.97 -12.69
N GLU A 182 -4.03 1.20 -13.69
CA GLU A 182 -4.00 0.48 -14.97
C GLU A 182 -2.61 0.49 -15.65
N ASP A 183 -1.77 1.46 -15.31
CA ASP A 183 -0.36 1.59 -15.78
C ASP A 183 0.67 0.89 -14.86
N GLY A 184 0.23 0.09 -13.89
CA GLY A 184 1.14 -0.59 -12.95
C GLY A 184 1.67 0.30 -11.82
N ALA A 185 1.23 1.54 -11.76
CA ALA A 185 1.60 2.48 -10.70
C ALA A 185 0.84 2.15 -9.41
N LEU A 186 1.57 2.13 -8.32
CA LEU A 186 1.05 1.83 -6.98
C LEU A 186 0.46 3.12 -6.38
N ARG A 187 -0.84 3.14 -6.10
CA ARG A 187 -1.44 4.17 -5.24
C ARG A 187 -1.60 3.63 -3.84
N LEU A 188 -0.99 4.30 -2.90
CA LEU A 188 -1.29 4.13 -1.48
C LEU A 188 -2.70 4.69 -1.22
N ARG A 189 -3.67 3.80 -0.96
CA ARG A 189 -4.93 4.20 -0.36
C ARG A 189 -4.81 4.15 1.16
N VAL A 190 -3.88 4.91 1.70
CA VAL A 190 -3.91 5.17 3.13
C VAL A 190 -4.97 6.24 3.38
N PRO A 191 -5.86 6.07 4.35
CA PRO A 191 -6.70 7.19 4.77
C PRO A 191 -5.80 8.38 5.11
N ARG A 192 -5.92 9.46 4.35
CA ARG A 192 -5.08 10.67 4.47
C ARG A 192 -4.97 11.12 5.93
N ALA A 193 -6.08 11.06 6.67
CA ALA A 193 -6.14 11.34 8.10
C ALA A 193 -5.22 10.47 9.00
N LYS A 194 -4.75 9.31 8.53
CA LYS A 194 -3.82 8.48 9.31
C LYS A 194 -2.35 8.79 9.00
N ILE A 195 -2.06 9.22 7.79
CA ILE A 195 -0.71 9.64 7.38
C ILE A 195 -0.41 11.03 7.96
N GLU A 196 -1.37 11.96 7.89
CA GLU A 196 -1.26 13.33 8.39
C GLU A 196 -0.90 13.42 9.89
N VAL A 197 -1.17 12.38 10.68
CA VAL A 197 -0.79 12.33 12.11
C VAL A 197 0.52 11.59 12.37
N MET A 198 1.17 11.04 11.35
CA MET A 198 2.47 10.39 11.51
C MET A 198 3.58 11.44 11.56
N ARG A 199 4.63 11.16 12.33
CA ARG A 199 5.81 12.04 12.38
C ARG A 199 6.66 11.84 11.13
N PRO A 200 7.37 12.88 10.63
CA PRO A 200 8.28 12.76 9.49
C PRO A 200 9.23 11.57 9.59
N ALA A 201 9.92 11.38 10.70
CA ALA A 201 10.81 10.24 10.94
C ALA A 201 10.14 8.85 10.88
N GLU A 202 8.83 8.77 11.10
CA GLU A 202 8.08 7.53 10.98
C GLU A 202 7.71 7.26 9.52
N LEU A 203 7.39 8.30 8.78
CA LEU A 203 7.14 8.25 7.33
C LEU A 203 8.44 7.91 6.58
N ALA A 204 9.56 8.50 6.95
CA ALA A 204 10.88 8.20 6.38
C ALA A 204 11.22 6.71 6.49
N ARG A 205 10.99 6.08 7.65
CA ARG A 205 11.17 4.63 7.82
C ARG A 205 10.26 3.78 6.94
N LEU A 206 9.10 4.28 6.54
CA LEU A 206 8.26 3.61 5.54
C LEU A 206 8.83 3.81 4.14
N LEU A 207 9.31 5.01 3.82
CA LEU A 207 9.95 5.32 2.54
C LEU A 207 11.18 4.44 2.29
N GLU A 208 12.01 4.19 3.30
CA GLU A 208 13.16 3.27 3.24
C GLU A 208 12.80 1.85 2.76
N GLN A 209 11.56 1.42 2.98
CA GLN A 209 11.08 0.08 2.62
C GLN A 209 10.36 0.04 1.27
N LEU A 210 10.18 1.20 0.63
CA LEU A 210 9.48 1.36 -0.64
C LEU A 210 10.48 1.50 -1.79
N THR A 211 10.00 1.27 -3.02
CA THR A 211 10.78 1.69 -4.20
C THR A 211 10.70 3.22 -4.35
N PRO A 212 11.67 3.87 -5.03
CA PRO A 212 11.64 5.31 -5.25
C PRO A 212 10.33 5.83 -5.85
N GLN A 213 9.76 5.08 -6.80
CA GLN A 213 8.47 5.43 -7.44
C GLN A 213 7.28 5.34 -6.46
N GLN A 214 7.35 4.40 -5.51
CA GLN A 214 6.33 4.28 -4.46
C GLN A 214 6.49 5.39 -3.41
N GLY A 215 7.75 5.71 -3.08
CA GLY A 215 8.09 6.80 -2.17
C GLY A 215 7.63 8.15 -2.71
N ALA A 216 7.95 8.46 -3.98
CA ALA A 216 7.50 9.66 -4.65
C ALA A 216 5.98 9.84 -4.55
N LYS A 217 5.22 8.78 -4.82
CA LYS A 217 3.76 8.82 -4.73
C LYS A 217 3.22 8.99 -3.32
N LEU A 218 3.92 8.44 -2.32
CA LEU A 218 3.55 8.67 -0.92
C LEU A 218 3.72 10.14 -0.56
N LEU A 219 4.82 10.76 -0.99
CA LEU A 219 5.07 12.19 -0.77
C LEU A 219 4.08 13.08 -1.54
N ASP A 220 3.65 12.69 -2.75
CA ASP A 220 2.61 13.39 -3.52
C ASP A 220 1.25 13.44 -2.78
N ASP A 221 0.96 12.44 -1.94
CA ASP A 221 -0.29 12.36 -1.16
C ASP A 221 -0.25 13.19 0.14
N LEU A 222 0.94 13.69 0.56
CA LEU A 222 1.16 14.54 1.74
C LEU A 222 0.99 16.03 1.40
N ASP A 223 0.78 16.87 2.44
CA ASP A 223 0.99 18.31 2.30
C ASP A 223 2.49 18.61 2.13
N GLU A 224 2.81 19.80 1.63
CA GLU A 224 4.17 20.19 1.24
C GLU A 224 5.12 20.15 2.43
N ALA A 225 4.75 20.77 3.54
CA ALA A 225 5.61 20.83 4.72
C ALA A 225 5.91 19.43 5.27
N GLN A 226 4.88 18.57 5.43
CA GLN A 226 5.10 17.20 5.92
C GLN A 226 5.91 16.36 4.94
N ALA A 227 5.76 16.59 3.63
CA ALA A 227 6.53 15.87 2.61
C ALA A 227 8.01 16.32 2.61
N ALA A 228 8.29 17.62 2.75
CA ALA A 228 9.61 18.18 2.90
C ALA A 228 10.30 17.64 4.16
N ASP A 229 9.70 17.82 5.33
CA ASP A 229 10.20 17.28 6.61
C ASP A 229 10.48 15.76 6.54
N THR A 230 9.65 15.01 5.80
CA THR A 230 9.83 13.56 5.63
C THR A 230 11.00 13.25 4.72
N LEU A 231 11.23 14.03 3.69
CA LEU A 231 12.35 13.89 2.77
C LEU A 231 13.68 14.17 3.47
N GLU A 232 13.74 15.20 4.32
CA GLU A 232 14.89 15.57 5.14
C GLU A 232 15.36 14.47 6.10
N GLU A 233 14.43 13.67 6.62
CA GLU A 233 14.73 12.54 7.52
C GLU A 233 15.34 11.32 6.82
N LEU A 234 15.47 11.31 5.48
CA LEU A 234 16.05 10.22 4.69
C LEU A 234 17.57 10.43 4.50
N GLU A 235 18.28 9.33 4.23
CA GLU A 235 19.67 9.41 3.78
C GLU A 235 19.74 10.00 2.35
N ASP A 236 20.80 10.78 2.06
CA ASP A 236 21.03 11.53 0.81
C ASP A 236 20.79 10.69 -0.44
N GLU A 237 21.30 9.44 -0.47
CA GLU A 237 21.13 8.55 -1.61
C GLU A 237 19.65 8.23 -1.87
N GLN A 238 18.86 8.08 -0.83
CA GLN A 238 17.42 7.81 -0.94
C GLN A 238 16.63 9.05 -1.34
N GLN A 239 16.98 10.22 -0.79
CA GLN A 239 16.43 11.51 -1.19
C GLN A 239 16.58 11.69 -2.70
N GLY A 240 17.80 11.54 -3.23
CA GLY A 240 18.08 11.69 -4.64
C GLY A 240 17.36 10.67 -5.52
N GLN A 241 17.17 9.44 -5.05
CA GLN A 241 16.40 8.44 -5.79
C GLN A 241 14.92 8.78 -5.88
N ILE A 242 14.35 9.33 -4.81
CA ILE A 242 12.94 9.73 -4.73
C ILE A 242 12.72 10.99 -5.56
N LEU A 243 13.56 12.02 -5.43
CA LEU A 243 13.49 13.24 -6.24
C LEU A 243 13.49 12.95 -7.74
N ARG A 244 14.36 12.04 -8.21
CA ARG A 244 14.38 11.58 -9.62
C ARG A 244 13.12 10.83 -10.05
N ALA A 245 12.37 10.25 -9.12
CA ALA A 245 11.15 9.50 -9.40
C ALA A 245 9.88 10.36 -9.34
N MET A 246 9.97 11.59 -8.83
CA MET A 246 8.87 12.56 -8.73
C MET A 246 8.66 13.32 -10.04
N ASP A 247 7.52 14.00 -10.14
CA ASP A 247 7.33 15.06 -11.11
C ASP A 247 8.29 16.23 -10.81
N PRO A 248 9.03 16.78 -11.80
CA PRO A 248 10.02 17.82 -11.54
C PRO A 248 9.49 19.11 -10.94
N GLU A 249 8.25 19.50 -11.22
CA GLU A 249 7.63 20.66 -10.59
C GLU A 249 7.39 20.38 -9.10
N ARG A 250 6.82 19.20 -8.79
CA ARG A 250 6.58 18.79 -7.40
C ARG A 250 7.86 18.61 -6.59
N ALA A 251 8.93 18.12 -7.23
CA ALA A 251 10.24 17.99 -6.59
C ALA A 251 10.84 19.39 -6.26
N ALA A 252 10.63 20.37 -7.12
CA ALA A 252 11.05 21.76 -6.87
C ALA A 252 10.26 22.39 -5.72
N ASP A 253 8.92 22.24 -5.70
CA ASP A 253 8.04 22.72 -4.63
C ASP A 253 8.50 22.17 -3.25
N LEU A 254 8.89 20.88 -3.19
CA LEU A 254 9.38 20.29 -1.93
C LEU A 254 10.75 20.84 -1.51
N LEU A 255 11.67 21.06 -2.46
CA LEU A 255 12.97 21.65 -2.18
C LEU A 255 12.86 23.10 -1.70
N GLU A 256 11.84 23.85 -2.14
CA GLU A 256 11.55 25.20 -1.65
C GLU A 256 11.05 25.22 -0.20
N GLU A 257 10.33 24.17 0.22
CA GLU A 257 9.81 24.06 1.59
C GLU A 257 10.85 23.50 2.59
N MET A 258 11.95 22.88 2.09
CA MET A 258 13.04 22.36 2.91
C MET A 258 13.92 23.48 3.48
N GLU A 259 14.66 23.20 4.57
CA GLU A 259 15.74 24.08 5.02
C GLU A 259 16.81 24.19 3.91
N PRO A 260 17.40 25.37 3.65
CA PRO A 260 18.31 25.58 2.52
C PRO A 260 19.53 24.66 2.48
N ASP A 261 20.07 24.27 3.62
CA ASP A 261 21.17 23.31 3.75
C ASP A 261 20.71 21.89 3.40
N GLU A 262 19.55 21.46 3.90
CA GLU A 262 18.96 20.14 3.58
C GLU A 262 18.59 20.04 2.09
N ALA A 263 18.02 21.11 1.50
CA ALA A 263 17.76 21.17 0.06
C ALA A 263 19.06 21.10 -0.76
N THR A 264 20.16 21.68 -0.24
CA THR A 264 21.48 21.62 -0.86
C THR A 264 22.02 20.18 -0.85
N ASP A 265 21.94 19.48 0.27
CA ASP A 265 22.39 18.10 0.43
C ASP A 265 21.57 17.16 -0.48
N ALA A 266 20.24 17.35 -0.52
CA ALA A 266 19.37 16.63 -1.43
C ALA A 266 19.76 16.83 -2.91
N LEU A 267 20.08 18.05 -3.33
CA LEU A 267 20.55 18.36 -4.68
C LEU A 267 21.96 17.83 -4.98
N GLN A 268 22.83 17.71 -3.99
CA GLN A 268 24.16 17.11 -4.16
C GLN A 268 24.07 15.59 -4.38
N SER A 269 22.99 14.95 -3.93
CA SER A 269 22.73 13.51 -4.11
C SER A 269 22.30 13.12 -5.53
N ILE A 270 22.00 14.09 -6.40
CA ILE A 270 21.60 13.89 -7.79
C ILE A 270 22.66 14.42 -8.75
N THR A 271 22.46 14.24 -10.08
CA THR A 271 23.43 14.78 -11.04
C THR A 271 23.34 16.30 -11.16
N ALA A 272 24.45 16.95 -11.52
CA ALA A 272 24.48 18.41 -11.67
C ALA A 272 23.47 18.94 -12.69
N GLU A 273 23.18 18.15 -13.73
CA GLU A 273 22.19 18.47 -14.76
C GLU A 273 20.76 18.42 -14.18
N GLU A 274 20.47 17.40 -13.37
CA GLU A 274 19.18 17.25 -12.68
C GLU A 274 18.98 18.36 -11.64
N ALA A 275 20.00 18.64 -10.83
CA ALA A 275 19.98 19.73 -9.85
C ALA A 275 19.71 21.10 -10.50
N GLN A 276 20.38 21.40 -11.61
CA GLN A 276 20.13 22.64 -12.36
C GLN A 276 18.72 22.71 -12.94
N GLU A 277 18.13 21.58 -13.31
CA GLU A 277 16.77 21.55 -13.84
C GLU A 277 15.74 21.82 -12.72
N LEU A 278 15.95 21.31 -11.52
CA LEU A 278 15.12 21.59 -10.35
C LEU A 278 15.26 23.06 -9.91
N LEU A 279 16.50 23.57 -9.75
CA LEU A 279 16.76 24.96 -9.40
C LEU A 279 16.11 25.98 -10.35
N LYS A 280 15.93 25.66 -11.63
CA LYS A 280 15.23 26.54 -12.58
C LYS A 280 13.73 26.57 -12.36
N ARG A 281 13.17 25.56 -11.70
CA ARG A 281 11.72 25.44 -11.41
C ARG A 281 11.38 26.06 -10.06
N MET A 282 12.32 26.10 -9.16
CA MET A 282 12.19 26.75 -7.85
C MET A 282 11.96 28.26 -7.98
N ASP A 283 11.30 28.84 -6.99
CA ASP A 283 11.18 30.27 -6.85
C ASP A 283 12.58 30.91 -6.71
N ARG A 284 12.69 32.15 -7.13
CA ARG A 284 13.98 32.78 -7.37
C ARG A 284 14.76 33.07 -6.09
N GLU A 285 14.06 33.28 -4.99
CA GLU A 285 14.64 33.64 -3.68
C GLU A 285 15.28 32.37 -3.10
N GLU A 286 14.51 31.29 -2.98
CA GLU A 286 14.94 30.00 -2.44
C GLU A 286 16.02 29.33 -3.32
N ALA A 287 15.85 29.38 -4.65
CA ALA A 287 16.87 28.87 -5.57
C ALA A 287 18.22 29.62 -5.44
N SER A 288 18.20 30.92 -5.10
CA SER A 288 19.42 31.73 -4.91
C SER A 288 20.15 31.33 -3.64
N GLU A 289 19.43 31.03 -2.55
CA GLU A 289 20.02 30.61 -1.28
C GLU A 289 20.66 29.23 -1.40
N VAL A 290 19.95 28.27 -1.97
CA VAL A 290 20.48 26.93 -2.24
C VAL A 290 21.69 27.00 -3.19
N GLN A 291 21.66 27.86 -4.21
CA GLN A 291 22.75 28.02 -5.17
C GLN A 291 24.00 28.63 -4.53
N GLU A 292 23.84 29.49 -3.52
CA GLU A 292 24.95 30.02 -2.73
C GLU A 292 25.62 28.90 -1.92
N LEU A 293 24.84 28.06 -1.25
CA LEU A 293 25.33 26.91 -0.47
C LEU A 293 26.04 25.88 -1.33
N LEU A 294 25.46 25.53 -2.52
CA LEU A 294 26.09 24.62 -3.49
C LEU A 294 27.47 25.12 -3.99
N GLY A 295 27.79 26.40 -3.81
CA GLY A 295 29.07 26.96 -4.15
C GLY A 295 30.18 26.61 -3.17
N TRP A 296 29.88 26.06 -2.00
CA TRP A 296 30.83 25.69 -0.96
C TRP A 296 31.13 24.19 -0.99
N PRO A 297 32.35 23.77 -0.63
CA PRO A 297 32.65 22.35 -0.45
C PRO A 297 31.81 21.77 0.70
N GLU A 298 31.26 20.56 0.52
CA GLU A 298 30.41 19.86 1.48
C GLU A 298 31.01 19.75 2.89
N ASP A 299 32.32 19.49 3.00
CA ASP A 299 33.06 19.35 4.26
C ASP A 299 33.59 20.68 4.83
N SER A 300 33.15 21.83 4.30
CA SER A 300 33.52 23.15 4.78
C SER A 300 32.48 23.76 5.72
N ALA A 301 32.87 24.80 6.48
CA ALA A 301 31.89 25.52 7.32
C ALA A 301 30.76 26.16 6.49
N GLY A 302 31.03 26.56 5.26
CA GLY A 302 30.02 27.08 4.35
C GLY A 302 29.09 25.99 3.78
N GLY A 303 29.56 24.72 3.66
CA GLY A 303 28.76 23.62 3.17
C GLY A 303 27.83 22.99 4.21
N ILE A 304 28.07 23.24 5.51
CA ILE A 304 27.28 22.73 6.62
C ILE A 304 26.51 23.83 7.37
N MET A 305 26.43 25.04 6.84
CA MET A 305 25.70 26.15 7.46
C MET A 305 24.31 26.26 6.83
N THR A 306 23.32 26.70 7.61
CA THR A 306 22.06 27.20 7.06
C THR A 306 22.13 28.70 6.79
N THR A 307 21.41 29.18 5.81
CA THR A 307 21.16 30.60 5.56
C THR A 307 19.94 31.13 6.31
N ASP A 308 19.09 30.24 6.81
CA ASP A 308 17.92 30.59 7.61
C ASP A 308 18.31 30.86 9.09
N TYR A 309 18.65 32.09 9.37
CA TYR A 309 18.96 32.55 10.74
C TYR A 309 18.34 33.93 11.03
N ILE A 310 17.87 34.08 12.24
CA ILE A 310 17.37 35.36 12.73
C ILE A 310 18.52 36.23 13.15
N SER A 311 18.77 37.31 12.41
CA SER A 311 19.76 38.35 12.81
C SER A 311 19.07 39.55 13.40
N VAL A 312 19.61 40.02 14.51
CA VAL A 312 19.15 41.25 15.15
C VAL A 312 20.30 42.22 15.31
N PRO A 313 20.10 43.55 15.16
CA PRO A 313 21.14 44.51 15.45
C PRO A 313 21.60 44.43 16.91
N ASP A 314 22.87 44.66 17.17
CA ASP A 314 23.47 44.61 18.51
C ASP A 314 22.88 45.60 19.51
N TRP A 315 22.15 46.59 19.02
CA TRP A 315 21.44 47.60 19.82
C TRP A 315 19.96 47.26 20.06
N ALA A 316 19.43 46.20 19.46
CA ALA A 316 18.03 45.84 19.64
C ALA A 316 17.75 45.31 21.07
N THR A 317 16.63 45.70 21.62
CA THR A 317 16.17 45.20 22.92
C THR A 317 15.27 43.98 22.74
N VAL A 318 15.13 43.16 23.80
CA VAL A 318 14.26 41.96 23.78
C VAL A 318 12.78 42.31 23.50
N GLU A 319 12.37 43.57 23.72
CA GLU A 319 11.02 44.03 23.43
C GLU A 319 10.84 44.43 21.93
N GLU A 320 11.94 44.59 21.19
CA GLU A 320 11.95 44.99 19.77
C GLU A 320 12.17 43.80 18.84
N VAL A 321 12.51 42.62 19.39
CA VAL A 321 12.68 41.32 18.70
C VAL A 321 11.50 40.42 19.01
#